data_459d10cd3eeab894794cd13c46c016ca
#
_entry.id   459d10cd3eeab894794cd13c46c016ca
#
_cell.length_a   1.000
_cell.length_b   1.000
_cell.length_c   1.000
_cell.angle_alpha   90.00
_cell.angle_beta   90.00
_cell.angle_gamma   90.00
#
_symmetry.space_group_name_H-M   'P 1'
#
loop_
_entity.id
_entity.type
_entity.pdbx_description
1 polymer ?
#
loop_
_entity_poly.entity_id
_entity_poly.type
_entity_poly.pdbx_seq_one_letter_code
_entity_poly.pdbx_strand_id
1 'polypeptide(L)'
;MRKLLLTTVVFGLVVAGRATPARADIGLGLFLGEPTGFDLKVGLGHRSGLDILFGFTTFRDNRDGYGHVTYLVTPLIAQGDAVTVPIRIGLGALLFGPGDNLSFGVRAPFELGLRMRSAPIEFYGELALALLFIDPENDFRADVQGGLGFRLYF
;
A
#
# COMPACT_ATOMS: atom_id res chain seq x y z
N MET A 1 -12.45 24.29 12.41
CA MET A 1 -12.16 23.05 13.13
C MET A 1 -11.56 21.94 12.25
N ARG A 2 -12.02 21.73 11.00
CA ARG A 2 -11.46 20.68 10.09
C ARG A 2 -9.97 20.86 9.75
N LYS A 3 -9.49 22.10 9.59
CA LYS A 3 -8.07 22.36 9.25
C LYS A 3 -7.10 22.06 10.41
N LEU A 4 -7.56 22.19 11.65
CA LEU A 4 -6.75 21.90 12.83
C LEU A 4 -6.49 20.38 13.00
N LEU A 5 -7.49 19.56 12.67
CA LEU A 5 -7.39 18.09 12.73
C LEU A 5 -6.35 17.54 11.76
N LEU A 6 -6.31 18.07 10.53
CA LEU A 6 -5.35 17.64 9.50
C LEU A 6 -3.90 17.97 9.90
N THR A 7 -3.68 19.15 10.50
CA THR A 7 -2.35 19.58 10.97
C THR A 7 -1.87 18.72 12.14
N THR A 8 -2.77 18.31 13.03
CA THR A 8 -2.43 17.47 14.19
C THR A 8 -2.06 16.04 13.76
N VAL A 9 -2.74 15.48 12.75
CA VAL A 9 -2.43 14.15 12.23
C VAL A 9 -1.06 14.14 11.52
N VAL A 10 -0.75 15.15 10.71
CA VAL A 10 0.54 15.27 10.03
C VAL A 10 1.68 15.49 11.04
N PHE A 11 1.48 16.30 12.07
CA PHE A 11 2.47 16.55 13.13
C PHE A 11 2.68 15.30 14.02
N GLY A 12 1.62 14.54 14.31
CA GLY A 12 1.70 13.28 15.05
C GLY A 12 2.52 12.20 14.31
N LEU A 13 2.42 12.12 12.99
CA LEU A 13 3.23 11.20 12.17
C LEU A 13 4.73 11.58 12.17
N VAL A 14 5.05 12.87 12.19
CA VAL A 14 6.45 13.36 12.20
C VAL A 14 7.12 13.15 13.56
N VAL A 15 6.38 13.23 14.67
CA VAL A 15 6.93 13.04 16.03
C VAL A 15 7.13 11.56 16.37
N ALA A 16 6.33 10.65 15.83
CA ALA A 16 6.51 9.20 15.99
C ALA A 16 7.81 8.67 15.35
N GLY A 17 8.43 9.40 14.43
CA GLY A 17 9.66 9.03 13.75
C GLY A 17 10.96 9.17 14.57
N ARG A 18 10.91 9.53 15.85
CA ARG A 18 12.11 9.68 16.71
C ARG A 18 12.36 8.56 17.71
N ALA A 19 11.67 7.45 17.60
CA ALA A 19 11.89 6.29 18.45
C ALA A 19 12.90 5.35 17.81
N THR A 20 14.16 5.43 18.28
CA THR A 20 15.31 4.48 18.22
C THR A 20 15.41 3.45 17.09
N PRO A 21 16.63 3.07 16.64
CA PRO A 21 16.91 2.44 15.36
C PRO A 21 16.60 0.93 15.31
N ALA A 22 15.36 0.55 15.46
CA ALA A 22 14.85 -0.53 14.65
C ALA A 22 14.64 0.14 13.28
N ARG A 23 15.41 -0.23 12.26
CA ARG A 23 15.29 0.31 10.90
C ARG A 23 13.83 0.33 10.49
N ALA A 24 13.16 1.44 10.76
CA ALA A 24 11.87 1.73 10.14
C ALA A 24 12.20 2.06 8.69
N ASP A 25 12.25 1.04 7.84
CA ASP A 25 12.39 1.21 6.41
C ASP A 25 11.09 1.88 5.95
N ILE A 26 11.11 3.20 5.81
CA ILE A 26 10.01 3.96 5.21
C ILE A 26 10.30 4.04 3.72
N GLY A 27 9.41 3.48 2.92
CA GLY A 27 9.45 3.55 1.47
C GLY A 27 8.34 4.46 0.95
N LEU A 28 8.70 5.43 0.11
CA LEU A 28 7.75 6.27 -0.61
C LEU A 28 7.87 6.00 -2.10
N GLY A 29 6.76 5.86 -2.79
CA GLY A 29 6.75 5.49 -4.18
C GLY A 29 5.48 5.79 -4.95
N LEU A 30 5.43 5.20 -6.13
CA LEU A 30 4.29 5.22 -7.03
C LEU A 30 3.94 3.79 -7.43
N PHE A 31 2.66 3.53 -7.55
CA PHE A 31 2.11 2.29 -8.08
C PHE A 31 1.30 2.59 -9.34
N LEU A 32 1.56 1.85 -10.39
CA LEU A 32 0.93 1.96 -11.71
C LEU A 32 0.21 0.67 -12.03
N GLY A 33 -1.08 0.74 -12.14
CA GLY A 33 -1.94 -0.41 -12.40
C GLY A 33 -3.37 -0.15 -11.96
N GLU A 34 -3.99 -1.15 -11.41
CA GLU A 34 -5.30 -1.04 -10.78
C GLU A 34 -5.19 -1.43 -9.29
N PRO A 35 -5.22 -0.45 -8.38
CA PRO A 35 -5.32 1.01 -8.57
C PRO A 35 -4.01 1.67 -9.01
N THR A 36 -4.06 2.95 -9.37
CA THR A 36 -2.87 3.79 -9.60
C THR A 36 -2.78 4.86 -8.52
N GLY A 37 -1.60 5.07 -7.91
CA GLY A 37 -1.48 6.06 -6.84
C GLY A 37 -0.10 6.19 -6.21
N PHE A 38 -0.09 6.99 -5.13
CA PHE A 38 1.06 7.12 -4.24
C PHE A 38 1.08 5.99 -3.24
N ASP A 39 2.25 5.44 -3.01
CA ASP A 39 2.51 4.30 -2.16
C ASP A 39 3.45 4.67 -1.01
N LEU A 40 3.06 4.32 0.20
CA LEU A 40 3.83 4.48 1.42
C LEU A 40 3.95 3.12 2.11
N LYS A 41 5.17 2.63 2.24
CA LYS A 41 5.47 1.44 3.02
C LYS A 41 6.21 1.78 4.30
N VAL A 42 5.73 1.24 5.42
CA VAL A 42 6.36 1.39 6.74
C VAL A 42 6.74 0.01 7.27
N GLY A 43 8.03 -0.25 7.45
CA GLY A 43 8.51 -1.46 8.09
C GLY A 43 8.16 -1.46 9.58
N LEU A 44 7.55 -2.53 10.07
CA LEU A 44 7.21 -2.74 11.49
C LEU A 44 8.17 -3.71 12.19
N GLY A 45 9.03 -4.38 11.42
CA GLY A 45 9.98 -5.35 11.91
C GLY A 45 10.75 -6.00 10.77
N HIS A 46 11.53 -7.05 11.07
CA HIS A 46 12.40 -7.70 10.08
C HIS A 46 11.65 -8.29 8.87
N ARG A 47 10.40 -8.69 9.06
CA ARG A 47 9.61 -9.40 8.03
C ARG A 47 8.17 -8.95 7.96
N SER A 48 7.83 -7.76 8.47
CA SER A 48 6.47 -7.23 8.44
C SER A 48 6.48 -5.74 8.19
N GLY A 49 5.39 -5.23 7.63
CA GLY A 49 5.20 -3.81 7.36
C GLY A 49 3.75 -3.48 7.07
N LEU A 50 3.46 -2.19 7.08
CA LEU A 50 2.23 -1.63 6.56
C LEU A 50 2.50 -1.02 5.19
N ASP A 51 1.57 -1.25 4.30
CA ASP A 51 1.52 -0.67 2.96
C ASP A 51 0.26 0.17 2.84
N ILE A 52 0.41 1.43 2.46
CA ILE A 52 -0.67 2.40 2.40
C ILE A 52 -0.62 3.04 1.01
N LEU A 53 -1.71 2.95 0.27
CA LEU A 53 -1.82 3.53 -1.05
C LEU A 53 -2.99 4.51 -1.12
N PHE A 54 -2.76 5.64 -1.76
CA PHE A 54 -3.79 6.62 -2.10
C PHE A 54 -3.72 6.95 -3.58
N GLY A 55 -4.85 6.87 -4.26
CA GLY A 55 -4.88 7.09 -5.68
C GLY A 55 -6.27 7.00 -6.27
N PHE A 56 -6.35 6.38 -7.43
CA PHE A 56 -7.56 6.25 -8.21
C PHE A 56 -7.72 4.80 -8.69
N THR A 57 -8.97 4.39 -8.82
CA THR A 57 -9.37 3.09 -9.36
C THR A 57 -10.42 3.26 -10.45
N THR A 58 -10.59 2.28 -11.30
CA THR A 58 -11.60 2.25 -12.37
C THR A 58 -12.62 1.12 -12.17
N PHE A 59 -12.79 0.63 -10.95
CA PHE A 59 -13.70 -0.48 -10.63
C PHE A 59 -15.14 -0.31 -11.13
N ARG A 60 -15.61 0.94 -11.30
CA ARG A 60 -16.98 1.28 -11.72
C ARG A 60 -17.04 1.95 -13.09
N ASP A 61 -16.08 1.70 -13.97
CA ASP A 61 -15.93 2.38 -15.26
C ASP A 61 -15.70 3.90 -15.18
N ASN A 62 -15.68 4.46 -13.98
CA ASN A 62 -15.36 5.85 -13.69
C ASN A 62 -14.07 5.89 -12.85
N ARG A 63 -13.38 7.03 -12.91
CA ARG A 63 -12.20 7.25 -12.08
C ARG A 63 -12.62 7.63 -10.67
N ASP A 64 -12.67 6.66 -9.78
CA ASP A 64 -13.01 6.83 -8.37
C ASP A 64 -11.76 7.03 -7.50
N GLY A 65 -11.91 7.79 -6.41
CA GLY A 65 -10.90 7.86 -5.37
C GLY A 65 -10.71 6.48 -4.73
N TYR A 66 -9.46 6.15 -4.39
CA TYR A 66 -9.09 4.87 -3.82
C TYR A 66 -8.07 5.04 -2.69
N GLY A 67 -8.19 4.23 -1.66
CA GLY A 67 -7.18 4.11 -0.62
C GLY A 67 -7.20 2.73 0.01
N HIS A 68 -6.02 2.23 0.38
CA HIS A 68 -5.95 1.01 1.17
C HIS A 68 -4.88 1.09 2.27
N VAL A 69 -5.06 0.26 3.28
CA VAL A 69 -4.05 -0.06 4.27
C VAL A 69 -3.93 -1.58 4.35
N THR A 70 -2.73 -2.10 4.12
CA THR A 70 -2.45 -3.53 4.05
C THR A 70 -1.31 -3.89 4.99
N TYR A 71 -1.51 -4.90 5.82
CA TYR A 71 -0.44 -5.52 6.59
C TYR A 71 0.25 -6.57 5.72
N LEU A 72 1.55 -6.42 5.52
CA LEU A 72 2.39 -7.32 4.72
C LEU A 72 3.33 -8.12 5.62
N VAL A 73 3.46 -9.40 5.33
CA VAL A 73 4.51 -10.27 5.86
C VAL A 73 5.41 -10.75 4.72
N THR A 74 6.69 -10.94 5.02
CA THR A 74 7.72 -11.37 4.07
C THR A 74 8.19 -12.78 4.42
N PRO A 75 7.48 -13.84 4.00
CA PRO A 75 7.85 -15.22 4.33
C PRO A 75 9.19 -15.62 3.72
N LEU A 76 9.53 -15.10 2.55
CA LEU A 76 10.73 -15.46 1.81
C LEU A 76 11.49 -14.21 1.35
N ILE A 77 12.82 -14.26 1.48
CA ILE A 77 13.74 -13.26 0.95
C ILE A 77 14.88 -14.02 0.26
N ALA A 78 14.89 -13.99 -1.06
CA ALA A 78 16.02 -14.48 -1.84
C ALA A 78 17.10 -13.37 -1.91
N GLN A 79 18.34 -13.74 -1.70
CA GLN A 79 19.48 -12.80 -1.69
C GLN A 79 20.39 -13.09 -2.86
N GLY A 80 20.54 -12.14 -3.77
CA GLY A 80 21.57 -12.11 -4.79
C GLY A 80 22.67 -11.09 -4.47
N ASP A 81 23.69 -11.03 -5.29
CA ASP A 81 24.83 -10.13 -5.09
C ASP A 81 24.43 -8.65 -5.27
N ALA A 82 23.64 -8.34 -6.27
CA ALA A 82 23.21 -6.97 -6.63
C ALA A 82 21.82 -6.61 -6.09
N VAL A 83 20.94 -7.59 -5.90
CA VAL A 83 19.54 -7.39 -5.55
C VAL A 83 19.10 -8.34 -4.44
N THR A 84 18.09 -7.91 -3.69
CA THR A 84 17.34 -8.75 -2.77
C THR A 84 15.92 -8.88 -3.31
N VAL A 85 15.37 -10.09 -3.29
CA VAL A 85 14.03 -10.39 -3.81
C VAL A 85 13.11 -10.80 -2.67
N PRO A 86 12.43 -9.85 -2.02
CA PRO A 86 11.42 -10.17 -1.01
C PRO A 86 10.12 -10.62 -1.70
N ILE A 87 9.56 -11.72 -1.20
CA ILE A 87 8.22 -12.18 -1.52
C ILE A 87 7.33 -11.84 -0.34
N ARG A 88 6.23 -11.14 -0.60
CA ARG A 88 5.33 -10.65 0.43
C ARG A 88 3.90 -11.09 0.15
N ILE A 89 3.19 -11.37 1.23
CA ILE A 89 1.75 -11.64 1.22
C ILE A 89 1.12 -10.78 2.31
N GLY A 90 -0.15 -10.47 2.16
CA GLY A 90 -0.81 -9.61 3.14
C GLY A 90 -2.33 -9.70 3.19
N LEU A 91 -2.85 -8.93 4.12
CA LEU A 91 -4.29 -8.66 4.25
C LEU A 91 -4.48 -7.17 4.53
N GLY A 92 -5.49 -6.59 3.93
CA GLY A 92 -5.77 -5.17 4.10
C GLY A 92 -7.24 -4.82 3.92
N ALA A 93 -7.54 -3.59 4.31
CA ALA A 93 -8.82 -2.95 4.05
C ALA A 93 -8.65 -1.89 2.96
N LEU A 94 -9.67 -1.69 2.15
CA LEU A 94 -9.71 -0.67 1.12
C LEU A 94 -11.01 0.12 1.15
N LEU A 95 -10.92 1.35 0.67
CA LEU A 95 -12.05 2.27 0.47
C LEU A 95 -11.96 2.81 -0.95
N PHE A 96 -13.10 2.95 -1.61
CA PHE A 96 -13.18 3.53 -2.94
C PHE A 96 -14.54 4.17 -3.20
N GLY A 97 -14.60 5.10 -4.14
CA GLY A 97 -15.85 5.72 -4.56
C GLY A 97 -15.74 7.22 -4.83
N PRO A 98 -16.81 7.83 -5.34
CA PRO A 98 -16.90 9.23 -5.71
C PRO A 98 -17.20 10.13 -4.50
N GLY A 99 -16.41 10.11 -3.44
CA GLY A 99 -16.50 11.06 -2.33
C GLY A 99 -17.77 11.03 -1.46
N ASP A 100 -18.93 11.07 -2.06
CA ASP A 100 -20.23 11.10 -1.35
C ASP A 100 -20.76 9.68 -1.04
N ASN A 101 -20.35 8.68 -1.82
CA ASN A 101 -20.74 7.27 -1.65
C ASN A 101 -19.47 6.40 -1.61
N LEU A 102 -18.92 6.23 -0.42
CA LEU A 102 -17.76 5.38 -0.21
C LEU A 102 -18.17 3.92 -0.05
N SER A 103 -17.60 3.07 -0.88
CA SER A 103 -17.65 1.63 -0.75
C SER A 103 -16.39 1.14 -0.05
N PHE A 104 -16.44 -0.02 0.57
CA PHE A 104 -15.32 -0.61 1.28
C PHE A 104 -15.08 -2.04 0.82
N GLY A 105 -13.91 -2.57 1.15
CA GLY A 105 -13.56 -3.95 0.85
C GLY A 105 -12.39 -4.44 1.66
N VAL A 106 -12.06 -5.70 1.42
CA VAL A 106 -10.86 -6.34 1.94
C VAL A 106 -10.02 -6.84 0.77
N ARG A 107 -8.69 -6.86 0.95
CA ARG A 107 -7.77 -7.30 -0.09
C ARG A 107 -6.71 -8.25 0.46
N ALA A 108 -6.28 -9.18 -0.38
CA ALA A 108 -5.20 -10.10 -0.10
C ALA A 108 -4.16 -10.02 -1.22
N PRO A 109 -3.09 -9.23 -1.04
CA PRO A 109 -2.03 -9.09 -2.03
C PRO A 109 -0.98 -10.18 -1.95
N PHE A 110 -0.39 -10.45 -3.11
CA PHE A 110 0.90 -11.10 -3.30
C PHE A 110 1.83 -10.09 -3.98
N GLU A 111 2.95 -9.78 -3.37
CA GLU A 111 3.93 -8.81 -3.87
C GLU A 111 5.30 -9.48 -4.06
N LEU A 112 5.91 -9.25 -5.22
CA LEU A 112 7.28 -9.63 -5.54
C LEU A 112 8.13 -8.38 -5.70
N GLY A 113 9.11 -8.17 -4.84
CA GLY A 113 10.02 -7.02 -4.88
C GLY A 113 11.37 -7.36 -5.52
N LEU A 114 12.01 -6.32 -6.05
CA LEU A 114 13.40 -6.30 -6.49
C LEU A 114 14.09 -5.10 -5.82
N ARG A 115 14.66 -5.31 -4.64
CA ARG A 115 15.34 -4.26 -3.87
C ARG A 115 16.83 -4.22 -4.22
N MET A 116 17.29 -3.09 -4.69
CA MET A 116 18.70 -2.88 -5.03
C MET A 116 19.56 -2.78 -3.75
N ARG A 117 20.75 -3.39 -3.75
CA ARG A 117 21.69 -3.31 -2.62
C ARG A 117 22.54 -2.05 -2.66
N SER A 118 22.82 -1.54 -3.86
CA SER A 118 23.65 -0.35 -4.09
C SER A 118 22.89 0.97 -3.96
N ALA A 119 21.55 0.93 -3.94
CA ALA A 119 20.70 2.11 -3.88
C ALA A 119 19.43 1.81 -3.05
N PRO A 120 18.85 2.80 -2.36
CA PRO A 120 17.66 2.62 -1.55
C PRO A 120 16.38 2.56 -2.43
N ILE A 121 16.41 1.75 -3.49
CA ILE A 121 15.35 1.65 -4.48
C ILE A 121 14.84 0.22 -4.51
N GLU A 122 13.52 0.08 -4.57
CA GLU A 122 12.83 -1.19 -4.81
C GLU A 122 11.83 -1.01 -5.96
N PHE A 123 11.88 -1.92 -6.94
CA PHE A 123 10.81 -2.13 -7.89
C PHE A 123 10.00 -3.32 -7.43
N TYR A 124 8.70 -3.31 -7.64
CA TYR A 124 7.85 -4.43 -7.23
C TYR A 124 6.66 -4.62 -8.17
N GLY A 125 6.19 -5.84 -8.24
CA GLY A 125 4.94 -6.21 -8.86
C GLY A 125 3.99 -6.76 -7.82
N GLU A 126 2.72 -6.42 -7.93
CA GLU A 126 1.67 -6.87 -7.03
C GLU A 126 0.48 -7.43 -7.80
N LEU A 127 -0.08 -8.51 -7.28
CA LEU A 127 -1.40 -9.03 -7.63
C LEU A 127 -2.19 -9.20 -6.32
N ALA A 128 -3.44 -8.74 -6.29
CA ALA A 128 -4.28 -8.85 -5.12
C ALA A 128 -5.69 -9.32 -5.49
N LEU A 129 -6.23 -10.20 -4.68
CA LEU A 129 -7.66 -10.49 -4.68
C LEU A 129 -8.36 -9.48 -3.78
N ALA A 130 -9.42 -8.86 -4.28
CA ALA A 130 -10.25 -7.92 -3.54
C ALA A 130 -11.69 -8.41 -3.46
N LEU A 131 -12.28 -8.28 -2.27
CA LEU A 131 -13.70 -8.49 -2.04
C LEU A 131 -14.31 -7.14 -1.71
N LEU A 132 -15.21 -6.66 -2.57
CA LEU A 132 -15.78 -5.33 -2.54
C LEU A 132 -17.22 -5.39 -2.06
N PHE A 133 -17.57 -4.48 -1.15
CA PHE A 133 -18.93 -4.23 -0.69
C PHE A 133 -19.36 -2.88 -1.24
N ILE A 134 -20.26 -2.89 -2.21
CA ILE A 134 -20.66 -1.71 -2.96
C ILE A 134 -21.93 -1.13 -2.36
N ASP A 135 -21.86 0.09 -1.85
CA ASP A 135 -22.98 0.85 -1.30
C ASP A 135 -23.40 1.93 -2.33
N PRO A 136 -24.69 2.23 -2.53
CA PRO A 136 -25.89 1.77 -1.82
C PRO A 136 -26.53 0.48 -2.39
N GLU A 137 -25.93 -0.14 -3.38
CA GLU A 137 -26.51 -1.29 -4.09
C GLU A 137 -26.55 -2.57 -3.25
N ASN A 138 -25.84 -2.60 -2.11
CA ASN A 138 -25.63 -3.77 -1.26
C ASN A 138 -25.10 -4.97 -2.06
N ASP A 139 -24.29 -4.70 -3.06
CA ASP A 139 -23.69 -5.72 -3.92
C ASP A 139 -22.34 -6.18 -3.39
N PHE A 140 -22.07 -7.46 -3.59
CA PHE A 140 -20.82 -8.09 -3.21
C PHE A 140 -20.08 -8.57 -4.46
N ARG A 141 -18.87 -8.06 -4.67
CA ARG A 141 -18.10 -8.38 -5.87
C ARG A 141 -16.68 -8.82 -5.51
N ALA A 142 -16.22 -9.88 -6.16
CA ALA A 142 -14.81 -10.24 -6.17
C ALA A 142 -14.13 -9.60 -7.38
N ASP A 143 -12.93 -9.03 -7.16
CA ASP A 143 -12.16 -8.39 -8.20
C ASP A 143 -10.66 -8.69 -8.04
N VAL A 144 -9.89 -8.49 -9.11
CA VAL A 144 -8.44 -8.68 -9.14
C VAL A 144 -7.77 -7.34 -9.38
N GLN A 145 -6.93 -6.95 -8.45
CA GLN A 145 -6.07 -5.78 -8.55
C GLN A 145 -4.66 -6.19 -8.97
N GLY A 146 -3.92 -5.29 -9.60
CA GLY A 146 -2.51 -5.56 -9.88
C GLY A 146 -1.81 -4.46 -10.62
N GLY A 147 -0.49 -4.45 -10.52
CA GLY A 147 0.34 -3.46 -11.17
C GLY A 147 1.80 -3.58 -10.80
N LEU A 148 2.54 -2.54 -11.18
CA LEU A 148 3.96 -2.38 -10.92
C LEU A 148 4.20 -1.09 -10.16
N GLY A 149 5.11 -1.13 -9.21
CA GLY A 149 5.48 0.04 -8.44
C GLY A 149 6.98 0.18 -8.25
N PHE A 150 7.37 1.34 -7.77
CA PHE A 150 8.70 1.57 -7.26
C PHE A 150 8.64 2.35 -5.95
N ARG A 151 9.61 2.12 -5.08
CA ARG A 151 9.77 2.78 -3.77
C ARG A 151 11.18 3.25 -3.57
N LEU A 152 11.33 4.45 -2.98
CA LEU A 152 12.58 4.97 -2.42
C LEU A 152 12.52 4.81 -0.90
N TYR A 153 13.54 4.23 -0.31
CA TYR A 153 13.62 3.97 1.14
C TYR A 153 14.52 4.99 1.84
N PHE A 154 14.15 5.34 3.06
CA PHE A 154 14.84 6.31 3.91
C PHE A 154 15.16 5.72 5.28
#